data_f2f88fa96c2bd27d948493115250e1d3
#
_entry.id   f2f88fa96c2bd27d948493115250e1d3
#
_cell.length_a   1.000
_cell.length_b   1.000
_cell.length_c   1.000
_cell.angle_alpha   90.00
_cell.angle_beta   90.00
_cell.angle_gamma   90.00
#
_symmetry.space_group_name_H-M   'P 1'
#
loop_
_entity.id
_entity.type
_entity.pdbx_description
1 polymer ?
#
loop_
_entity_poly.entity_id
_entity_poly.type
_entity_poly.pdbx_seq_one_letter_code
_entity_poly.pdbx_strand_id
1 'polypeptide(L)'
;LEGFGARSAEKLIAAIKVSKANPIQRFLHALSIHHVGKKVSKLLAEEIENVLDLASWTKEHFEGIKDIGPVVAQNVIAYFGDESNVNMIKEMEDLGVNLKATAKDRRAVLTNTDHHLSGKTILFTGTLHQMGRKEAQEKAESLGAKNLGAVSSNLNILVVGDNAGSKLKKAKELGTVEVLTEQEFLDLL
;
A
#
# COMPACT_ATOMS: atom_id res chain seq x y z
N LEU A 1 -11.14 32.42 2.82
CA LEU A 1 -10.67 31.91 4.12
C LEU A 1 -9.60 32.84 4.65
N GLU A 2 -9.77 33.30 5.87
CA GLU A 2 -8.83 34.21 6.53
C GLU A 2 -7.44 33.55 6.62
N GLY A 3 -6.38 34.24 6.25
CA GLY A 3 -5.03 33.65 6.18
C GLY A 3 -4.71 32.82 4.92
N PHE A 4 -5.64 32.69 3.98
CA PHE A 4 -5.45 31.85 2.77
C PHE A 4 -5.16 32.78 1.56
N GLY A 5 -3.87 33.02 1.28
CA GLY A 5 -3.45 33.85 0.14
C GLY A 5 -3.53 33.11 -1.20
N ALA A 6 -3.42 33.84 -2.31
CA ALA A 6 -3.50 33.29 -3.69
C ALA A 6 -2.55 32.10 -3.92
N ARG A 7 -1.30 32.18 -3.44
CA ARG A 7 -0.31 31.10 -3.56
C ARG A 7 -0.71 29.81 -2.84
N SER A 8 -1.42 29.92 -1.71
CA SER A 8 -1.95 28.75 -0.98
C SER A 8 -3.13 28.12 -1.72
N ALA A 9 -3.99 28.95 -2.32
CA ALA A 9 -5.10 28.49 -3.15
C ALA A 9 -4.59 27.74 -4.41
N GLU A 10 -3.61 28.30 -5.11
CA GLU A 10 -2.99 27.66 -6.27
C GLU A 10 -2.37 26.30 -5.92
N LYS A 11 -1.62 26.23 -4.81
CA LYS A 11 -1.05 24.94 -4.33
C LYS A 11 -2.12 23.92 -3.99
N LEU A 12 -3.22 24.33 -3.34
CA LEU A 12 -4.33 23.44 -3.02
C LEU A 12 -5.00 22.90 -4.28
N ILE A 13 -5.30 23.78 -5.24
CA ILE A 13 -5.89 23.39 -6.53
C ILE A 13 -4.97 22.40 -7.28
N ALA A 14 -3.66 22.69 -7.31
CA ALA A 14 -2.69 21.78 -7.93
C ALA A 14 -2.65 20.42 -7.21
N ALA A 15 -2.67 20.41 -5.88
CA ALA A 15 -2.70 19.16 -5.10
C ALA A 15 -3.98 18.35 -5.35
N ILE A 16 -5.13 19.01 -5.45
CA ILE A 16 -6.42 18.36 -5.79
C ILE A 16 -6.34 17.75 -7.19
N LYS A 17 -5.81 18.47 -8.20
CA LYS A 17 -5.64 17.94 -9.55
C LYS A 17 -4.79 16.65 -9.56
N VAL A 18 -3.66 16.67 -8.85
CA VAL A 18 -2.77 15.51 -8.74
C VAL A 18 -3.46 14.36 -8.00
N SER A 19 -4.25 14.64 -6.97
CA SER A 19 -4.91 13.62 -6.16
C SER A 19 -5.96 12.83 -6.93
N LYS A 20 -6.56 13.39 -7.98
CA LYS A 20 -7.56 12.70 -8.82
C LYS A 20 -7.00 11.46 -9.51
N ALA A 21 -5.70 11.41 -9.81
CA ALA A 21 -5.04 10.28 -10.45
C ALA A 21 -4.48 9.25 -9.44
N ASN A 22 -4.82 9.36 -8.17
CA ASN A 22 -4.35 8.38 -7.18
C ASN A 22 -4.88 6.97 -7.47
N PRO A 23 -4.12 5.91 -7.09
CA PRO A 23 -4.60 4.54 -7.11
C PRO A 23 -5.83 4.37 -6.20
N ILE A 24 -6.73 3.44 -6.56
CA ILE A 24 -8.00 3.25 -5.83
C ILE A 24 -7.81 2.79 -4.38
N GLN A 25 -6.71 2.13 -4.05
CA GLN A 25 -6.38 1.83 -2.65
C GLN A 25 -6.30 3.09 -1.77
N ARG A 26 -5.84 4.21 -2.32
CA ARG A 26 -5.80 5.50 -1.60
C ARG A 26 -7.18 6.13 -1.50
N PHE A 27 -7.98 5.99 -2.55
CA PHE A 27 -9.36 6.45 -2.56
C PHE A 27 -10.19 5.71 -1.51
N LEU A 28 -10.16 4.36 -1.51
CA LEU A 28 -10.85 3.53 -0.51
C LEU A 28 -10.45 3.89 0.93
N HIS A 29 -9.17 4.15 1.16
CA HIS A 29 -8.71 4.61 2.48
C HIS A 29 -9.27 5.99 2.85
N ALA A 30 -9.40 6.90 1.88
CA ALA A 30 -9.92 8.25 2.10
C ALA A 30 -11.43 8.29 2.38
N LEU A 31 -12.20 7.26 1.97
CA LEU A 31 -13.63 7.14 2.28
C LEU A 31 -13.90 6.97 3.80
N SER A 32 -12.87 6.70 4.58
CA SER A 32 -12.95 6.57 6.05
C SER A 32 -13.99 5.55 6.53
N ILE A 33 -14.22 4.49 5.79
CA ILE A 33 -15.11 3.39 6.17
C ILE A 33 -14.56 2.74 7.44
N HIS A 34 -15.43 2.51 8.42
CA HIS A 34 -15.02 1.97 9.72
C HIS A 34 -14.32 0.61 9.57
N HIS A 35 -13.18 0.45 10.24
CA HIS A 35 -12.25 -0.69 10.11
C HIS A 35 -11.57 -0.89 8.74
N VAL A 36 -11.76 0.01 7.76
CA VAL A 36 -11.08 -0.02 6.47
C VAL A 36 -9.85 0.89 6.51
N GLY A 37 -8.75 0.39 7.09
CA GLY A 37 -7.45 1.05 7.10
C GLY A 37 -6.65 0.76 5.83
N LYS A 38 -5.41 1.28 5.77
CA LYS A 38 -4.51 1.13 4.58
C LYS A 38 -4.35 -0.31 4.10
N LYS A 39 -4.23 -1.29 5.03
CA LYS A 39 -4.07 -2.71 4.69
C LYS A 39 -5.32 -3.24 3.99
N VAL A 40 -6.48 -3.00 4.56
CA VAL A 40 -7.77 -3.46 4.01
C VAL A 40 -8.06 -2.78 2.68
N SER A 41 -7.82 -1.46 2.57
CA SER A 41 -7.99 -0.73 1.31
C SER A 41 -7.12 -1.28 0.18
N LYS A 42 -5.89 -1.72 0.49
CA LYS A 42 -5.01 -2.38 -0.48
C LYS A 42 -5.57 -3.74 -0.89
N LEU A 43 -5.99 -4.58 0.06
CA LEU A 43 -6.58 -5.90 -0.23
C LEU A 43 -7.83 -5.79 -1.10
N LEU A 44 -8.74 -4.85 -0.80
CA LEU A 44 -9.94 -4.62 -1.61
C LEU A 44 -9.58 -4.15 -3.02
N ALA A 45 -8.61 -3.23 -3.15
CA ALA A 45 -8.17 -2.70 -4.43
C ALA A 45 -7.52 -3.75 -5.34
N GLU A 46 -6.91 -4.80 -4.76
CA GLU A 46 -6.31 -5.91 -5.49
C GLU A 46 -7.37 -6.79 -6.19
N GLU A 47 -8.60 -6.81 -5.67
CA GLU A 47 -9.68 -7.73 -6.09
C GLU A 47 -10.73 -7.09 -6.99
N ILE A 48 -10.75 -5.75 -7.14
CA ILE A 48 -11.75 -5.01 -7.92
C ILE A 48 -11.16 -4.32 -9.15
N GLU A 49 -11.96 -4.13 -10.18
CA GLU A 49 -11.60 -3.31 -11.34
C GLU A 49 -12.02 -1.85 -11.16
N ASN A 50 -13.15 -1.63 -10.50
CA ASN A 50 -13.70 -0.31 -10.19
C ASN A 50 -14.17 -0.29 -8.73
N VAL A 51 -14.05 0.87 -8.08
CA VAL A 51 -14.52 1.05 -6.69
C VAL A 51 -16.00 0.72 -6.54
N LEU A 52 -16.82 1.01 -7.54
CA LEU A 52 -18.25 0.73 -7.53
C LEU A 52 -18.61 -0.76 -7.60
N ASP A 53 -17.66 -1.64 -7.93
CA ASP A 53 -17.88 -3.10 -7.88
C ASP A 53 -18.26 -3.55 -6.47
N LEU A 54 -17.74 -2.86 -5.45
CA LEU A 54 -18.04 -3.16 -4.04
C LEU A 54 -19.53 -2.98 -3.67
N ALA A 55 -20.29 -2.20 -4.45
CA ALA A 55 -21.72 -2.04 -4.24
C ALA A 55 -22.53 -3.32 -4.57
N SER A 56 -21.96 -4.19 -5.39
CA SER A 56 -22.58 -5.48 -5.76
C SER A 56 -22.07 -6.66 -4.95
N TRP A 57 -21.06 -6.46 -4.10
CA TRP A 57 -20.43 -7.54 -3.35
C TRP A 57 -21.28 -8.02 -2.17
N THR A 58 -21.38 -9.34 -2.07
CA THR A 58 -22.04 -10.01 -0.94
C THR A 58 -21.00 -10.37 0.14
N LYS A 59 -21.48 -10.84 1.28
CA LYS A 59 -20.61 -11.27 2.39
C LYS A 59 -19.61 -12.35 1.96
N GLU A 60 -20.05 -13.25 1.10
CA GLU A 60 -19.24 -14.36 0.59
C GLU A 60 -18.03 -13.89 -0.22
N HIS A 61 -18.16 -12.78 -0.98
CA HIS A 61 -17.04 -12.18 -1.70
C HIS A 61 -15.92 -11.75 -0.72
N PHE A 62 -16.29 -11.17 0.42
CA PHE A 62 -15.32 -10.71 1.41
C PHE A 62 -14.69 -11.87 2.19
N GLU A 63 -15.45 -12.93 2.47
CA GLU A 63 -14.95 -14.10 3.22
C GLU A 63 -13.86 -14.87 2.45
N GLY A 64 -13.82 -14.75 1.12
CA GLY A 64 -12.76 -15.30 0.28
C GLY A 64 -11.42 -14.55 0.37
N ILE A 65 -11.43 -13.32 0.89
CA ILE A 65 -10.24 -12.49 0.96
C ILE A 65 -9.53 -12.70 2.30
N LYS A 66 -8.32 -13.22 2.26
CA LYS A 66 -7.50 -13.40 3.46
C LYS A 66 -7.32 -12.07 4.21
N ASP A 67 -7.45 -12.11 5.52
CA ASP A 67 -7.33 -10.95 6.43
C ASP A 67 -8.49 -9.93 6.37
N ILE A 68 -9.58 -10.24 5.66
CA ILE A 68 -10.85 -9.49 5.75
C ILE A 68 -11.84 -10.29 6.59
N GLY A 69 -12.11 -9.80 7.79
CA GLY A 69 -13.07 -10.42 8.71
C GLY A 69 -14.52 -9.94 8.51
N PRO A 70 -15.49 -10.63 9.15
CA PRO A 70 -16.92 -10.33 8.99
C PRO A 70 -17.32 -8.90 9.37
N VAL A 71 -16.63 -8.30 10.35
CA VAL A 71 -16.88 -6.90 10.77
C VAL A 71 -16.50 -5.92 9.67
N VAL A 72 -15.37 -6.13 9.00
CA VAL A 72 -14.94 -5.30 7.87
C VAL A 72 -15.91 -5.45 6.70
N ALA A 73 -16.26 -6.70 6.35
CA ALA A 73 -17.23 -6.99 5.30
C ALA A 73 -18.55 -6.26 5.52
N GLN A 74 -19.10 -6.34 6.73
CA GLN A 74 -20.36 -5.68 7.09
C GLN A 74 -20.28 -4.15 6.97
N ASN A 75 -19.16 -3.53 7.36
CA ASN A 75 -18.99 -2.10 7.25
C ASN A 75 -18.88 -1.65 5.78
N VAL A 76 -18.20 -2.41 4.93
CA VAL A 76 -18.11 -2.10 3.51
C VAL A 76 -19.47 -2.27 2.83
N ILE A 77 -20.18 -3.36 3.10
CA ILE A 77 -21.53 -3.62 2.58
C ILE A 77 -22.49 -2.50 3.01
N ALA A 78 -22.47 -2.11 4.28
CA ALA A 78 -23.33 -1.04 4.76
C ALA A 78 -23.02 0.31 4.11
N TYR A 79 -21.73 0.61 3.90
CA TYR A 79 -21.31 1.86 3.25
C TYR A 79 -21.75 1.94 1.79
N PHE A 80 -21.54 0.88 1.02
CA PHE A 80 -21.91 0.82 -0.40
C PHE A 80 -23.39 0.48 -0.63
N GLY A 81 -24.10 0.01 0.40
CA GLY A 81 -25.56 -0.15 0.39
C GLY A 81 -26.31 1.17 0.58
N ASP A 82 -25.65 2.23 1.00
CA ASP A 82 -26.23 3.57 1.11
C ASP A 82 -26.12 4.28 -0.25
N GLU A 83 -27.26 4.55 -0.88
CA GLU A 83 -27.35 5.22 -2.17
C GLU A 83 -26.68 6.60 -2.16
N SER A 84 -26.69 7.32 -1.04
CA SER A 84 -26.07 8.64 -0.93
C SER A 84 -24.55 8.56 -1.08
N ASN A 85 -23.91 7.53 -0.48
CA ASN A 85 -22.49 7.27 -0.63
C ASN A 85 -22.13 6.87 -2.06
N VAL A 86 -22.92 6.00 -2.69
CA VAL A 86 -22.71 5.56 -4.07
C VAL A 86 -22.84 6.73 -5.04
N ASN A 87 -23.86 7.60 -4.86
CA ASN A 87 -24.06 8.77 -5.69
C ASN A 87 -22.91 9.78 -5.54
N MET A 88 -22.45 10.04 -4.31
CA MET A 88 -21.27 10.87 -4.06
C MET A 88 -20.02 10.33 -4.78
N ILE A 89 -19.79 9.02 -4.78
CA ILE A 89 -18.66 8.41 -5.46
C ILE A 89 -18.78 8.59 -6.98
N LYS A 90 -19.99 8.44 -7.57
CA LYS A 90 -20.24 8.69 -8.99
C LYS A 90 -19.99 10.16 -9.36
N GLU A 91 -20.45 11.10 -8.54
CA GLU A 91 -20.16 12.53 -8.73
C GLU A 91 -18.65 12.81 -8.71
N MET A 92 -17.89 12.14 -7.82
CA MET A 92 -16.43 12.25 -7.82
C MET A 92 -15.82 11.72 -9.12
N GLU A 93 -16.33 10.62 -9.69
CA GLU A 93 -15.89 10.10 -11.00
C GLU A 93 -16.15 11.13 -12.11
N ASP A 94 -17.34 11.72 -12.15
CA ASP A 94 -17.71 12.77 -13.12
C ASP A 94 -16.80 14.00 -13.00
N LEU A 95 -16.31 14.30 -11.80
CA LEU A 95 -15.32 15.33 -11.56
C LEU A 95 -13.88 14.89 -11.91
N GLY A 96 -13.69 13.68 -12.42
CA GLY A 96 -12.42 13.15 -12.90
C GLY A 96 -11.55 12.48 -11.83
N VAL A 97 -12.12 12.03 -10.72
CA VAL A 97 -11.42 11.18 -9.74
C VAL A 97 -11.31 9.77 -10.30
N ASN A 98 -10.13 9.18 -10.20
CA ASN A 98 -9.91 7.81 -10.65
C ASN A 98 -10.59 6.80 -9.73
N LEU A 99 -11.54 6.04 -10.27
CA LEU A 99 -12.19 4.91 -9.60
C LEU A 99 -11.76 3.55 -10.16
N LYS A 100 -10.91 3.54 -11.20
CA LYS A 100 -10.44 2.30 -11.85
C LYS A 100 -9.11 1.85 -11.28
N ALA A 101 -8.98 0.54 -11.13
CA ALA A 101 -7.74 -0.06 -10.68
C ALA A 101 -6.59 0.26 -11.63
N THR A 102 -5.46 0.61 -11.06
CA THR A 102 -4.21 0.88 -11.79
C THR A 102 -3.20 -0.24 -11.53
N ALA A 103 -2.09 -0.25 -12.25
CA ALA A 103 -0.99 -1.18 -11.97
C ALA A 103 -0.49 -1.09 -10.52
N LYS A 104 -0.65 0.06 -9.86
CA LYS A 104 -0.27 0.27 -8.45
C LYS A 104 -1.25 -0.37 -7.45
N ASP A 105 -2.46 -0.68 -7.88
CA ASP A 105 -3.48 -1.34 -7.06
C ASP A 105 -3.39 -2.87 -7.16
N ARG A 106 -2.83 -3.37 -8.25
CA ARG A 106 -2.69 -4.81 -8.46
C ARG A 106 -1.61 -5.38 -7.58
N ARG A 107 -1.88 -6.56 -7.04
CA ARG A 107 -0.84 -7.39 -6.46
C ARG A 107 0.20 -7.63 -7.54
N ALA A 108 1.45 -7.33 -7.26
CA ALA A 108 2.53 -7.69 -8.17
C ALA A 108 2.40 -9.21 -8.41
N VAL A 109 1.94 -9.58 -9.59
CA VAL A 109 1.94 -10.98 -10.00
C VAL A 109 3.41 -11.35 -10.04
N LEU A 110 3.82 -12.21 -9.12
CA LEU A 110 5.17 -12.75 -9.09
C LEU A 110 5.37 -13.58 -10.35
N THR A 111 5.65 -12.91 -11.46
CA THR A 111 6.02 -13.58 -12.71
C THR A 111 7.44 -14.15 -12.65
N ASN A 112 8.15 -13.90 -11.54
CA ASN A 112 9.51 -14.38 -11.33
C ASN A 112 9.59 -15.16 -10.01
N THR A 113 9.13 -16.41 -10.03
CA THR A 113 9.29 -17.35 -8.89
C THR A 113 10.77 -17.63 -8.58
N ASP A 114 11.67 -17.30 -9.48
CA ASP A 114 13.12 -17.51 -9.35
C ASP A 114 13.88 -16.28 -8.81
N HIS A 115 13.18 -15.16 -8.53
CA HIS A 115 13.87 -13.98 -8.00
C HIS A 115 14.28 -14.19 -6.54
N HIS A 116 15.50 -13.75 -6.19
CA HIS A 116 16.08 -13.91 -4.84
C HIS A 116 15.17 -13.37 -3.72
N LEU A 117 14.41 -12.30 -4.00
CA LEU A 117 13.50 -11.66 -3.04
C LEU A 117 12.11 -12.33 -2.95
N SER A 118 11.78 -13.21 -3.89
CA SER A 118 10.44 -13.80 -3.96
C SER A 118 10.12 -14.64 -2.72
N GLY A 119 8.98 -14.33 -2.07
CA GLY A 119 8.52 -15.02 -0.86
C GLY A 119 9.29 -14.68 0.41
N LYS A 120 10.38 -13.90 0.34
CA LYS A 120 11.20 -13.54 1.50
C LYS A 120 10.63 -12.33 2.25
N THR A 121 10.95 -12.24 3.51
CA THR A 121 10.67 -11.05 4.33
C THR A 121 11.90 -10.16 4.37
N ILE A 122 11.69 -8.84 4.22
CA ILE A 122 12.76 -7.85 4.13
C ILE A 122 12.53 -6.69 5.08
N LEU A 123 13.59 -6.14 5.63
CA LEU A 123 13.58 -4.96 6.50
C LEU A 123 14.69 -4.00 6.09
N PHE A 124 14.38 -2.71 6.05
CA PHE A 124 15.33 -1.65 5.78
C PHE A 124 15.68 -0.89 7.06
N THR A 125 16.97 -0.66 7.29
CA THR A 125 17.48 0.08 8.48
C THR A 125 18.61 1.02 8.08
N GLY A 126 18.78 2.11 8.83
CA GLY A 126 19.78 3.14 8.50
C GLY A 126 19.29 4.11 7.42
N THR A 127 20.16 4.99 6.97
CA THR A 127 19.89 5.98 5.91
C THR A 127 20.30 5.40 4.56
N LEU A 128 19.36 5.31 3.64
CA LEU A 128 19.61 4.94 2.25
C LEU A 128 19.90 6.24 1.46
N HIS A 129 20.89 6.20 0.56
CA HIS A 129 21.35 7.36 -0.19
C HIS A 129 20.99 7.32 -1.67
N GLN A 130 20.97 6.13 -2.26
CA GLN A 130 20.74 5.96 -3.70
C GLN A 130 19.25 5.84 -4.03
N MET A 131 18.44 5.44 -3.05
CA MET A 131 17.00 5.25 -3.20
C MET A 131 16.26 5.63 -1.92
N GLY A 132 15.11 6.29 -2.07
CA GLY A 132 14.24 6.57 -0.92
C GLY A 132 13.74 5.27 -0.28
N ARG A 133 13.70 5.22 1.08
CA ARG A 133 13.23 4.02 1.80
C ARG A 133 11.89 3.48 1.30
N LYS A 134 10.96 4.39 1.00
CA LYS A 134 9.64 4.00 0.51
C LYS A 134 9.72 3.38 -0.89
N GLU A 135 10.54 3.94 -1.76
CA GLU A 135 10.79 3.41 -3.10
C GLU A 135 11.48 2.04 -3.03
N ALA A 136 12.47 1.87 -2.15
CA ALA A 136 13.12 0.58 -1.93
C ALA A 136 12.14 -0.50 -1.44
N GLN A 137 11.22 -0.11 -0.54
CA GLN A 137 10.16 -1.01 -0.07
C GLN A 137 9.18 -1.39 -1.19
N GLU A 138 8.74 -0.43 -2.00
CA GLU A 138 7.83 -0.66 -3.13
C GLU A 138 8.49 -1.57 -4.18
N LYS A 139 9.78 -1.38 -4.48
CA LYS A 139 10.53 -2.27 -5.40
C LYS A 139 10.68 -3.67 -4.84
N ALA A 140 11.06 -3.83 -3.58
CA ALA A 140 11.14 -5.15 -2.95
C ALA A 140 9.78 -5.88 -2.97
N GLU A 141 8.68 -5.18 -2.70
CA GLU A 141 7.33 -5.75 -2.79
C GLU A 141 6.97 -6.16 -4.22
N SER A 142 7.36 -5.38 -5.23
CA SER A 142 7.12 -5.71 -6.64
C SER A 142 7.86 -6.97 -7.09
N LEU A 143 8.95 -7.33 -6.41
CA LEU A 143 9.73 -8.56 -6.62
C LEU A 143 9.33 -9.70 -5.68
N GLY A 144 8.23 -9.51 -4.94
CA GLY A 144 7.62 -10.55 -4.12
C GLY A 144 8.10 -10.63 -2.68
N ALA A 145 8.90 -9.67 -2.23
CA ALA A 145 9.26 -9.61 -0.82
C ALA A 145 8.13 -9.02 0.04
N LYS A 146 8.12 -9.37 1.31
CA LYS A 146 7.22 -8.79 2.32
C LYS A 146 8.00 -7.88 3.25
N ASN A 147 7.66 -6.59 3.26
CA ASN A 147 8.30 -5.63 4.16
C ASN A 147 7.90 -5.85 5.63
N LEU A 148 8.88 -5.84 6.53
CA LEU A 148 8.69 -5.89 7.97
C LEU A 148 9.07 -4.56 8.63
N GLY A 149 8.44 -4.23 9.76
CA GLY A 149 8.77 -3.05 10.57
C GLY A 149 9.82 -3.28 11.65
N ALA A 150 10.03 -4.55 12.06
CA ALA A 150 10.90 -4.94 13.15
C ALA A 150 11.68 -6.21 12.84
N VAL A 151 12.81 -6.39 13.53
CA VAL A 151 13.59 -7.64 13.47
C VAL A 151 12.87 -8.71 14.30
N SER A 152 12.61 -9.84 13.67
CA SER A 152 12.02 -11.03 14.28
C SER A 152 12.64 -12.29 13.69
N SER A 153 12.34 -13.45 14.26
CA SER A 153 12.79 -14.76 13.75
C SER A 153 12.33 -15.06 12.30
N ASN A 154 11.31 -14.34 11.84
CA ASN A 154 10.79 -14.49 10.49
C ASN A 154 11.46 -13.55 9.47
N LEU A 155 12.48 -12.77 9.89
CA LEU A 155 13.19 -11.88 8.97
C LEU A 155 14.20 -12.68 8.17
N ASN A 156 14.12 -12.59 6.83
CA ASN A 156 15.07 -13.25 5.93
C ASN A 156 16.20 -12.29 5.52
N ILE A 157 15.87 -11.04 5.17
CA ILE A 157 16.83 -10.08 4.62
C ILE A 157 16.77 -8.76 5.41
N LEU A 158 17.94 -8.24 5.78
CA LEU A 158 18.09 -6.89 6.32
C LEU A 158 18.96 -6.05 5.38
N VAL A 159 18.36 -5.03 4.79
CA VAL A 159 19.10 -4.03 4.00
C VAL A 159 19.56 -2.90 4.91
N VAL A 160 20.86 -2.62 4.87
CA VAL A 160 21.54 -1.73 5.79
C VAL A 160 22.09 -0.53 5.04
N GLY A 161 21.59 0.66 5.38
CA GLY A 161 22.18 1.94 5.00
C GLY A 161 23.06 2.49 6.12
N ASP A 162 23.47 3.75 5.98
CA ASP A 162 24.31 4.42 6.95
C ASP A 162 23.66 4.55 8.33
N ASN A 163 24.49 4.51 9.37
CA ASN A 163 24.05 4.62 10.77
C ASN A 163 23.00 3.59 11.20
N ALA A 164 23.07 2.39 10.66
CA ALA A 164 22.24 1.27 11.09
C ALA A 164 22.55 0.89 12.54
N GLY A 165 21.59 1.17 13.41
CA GLY A 165 21.73 1.01 14.86
C GLY A 165 21.35 -0.39 15.37
N SER A 166 20.47 -0.42 16.39
CA SER A 166 20.09 -1.63 17.14
C SER A 166 19.49 -2.75 16.29
N LYS A 167 18.87 -2.44 15.15
CA LYS A 167 18.27 -3.46 14.27
C LYS A 167 19.33 -4.35 13.61
N LEU A 168 20.47 -3.77 13.20
CA LEU A 168 21.59 -4.54 12.65
C LEU A 168 22.17 -5.49 13.71
N LYS A 169 22.36 -5.00 14.95
CA LYS A 169 22.86 -5.83 16.05
C LYS A 169 21.94 -7.03 16.30
N LYS A 170 20.64 -6.78 16.41
CA LYS A 170 19.63 -7.85 16.60
C LYS A 170 19.60 -8.86 15.46
N ALA A 171 19.73 -8.42 14.21
CA ALA A 171 19.75 -9.32 13.07
C ALA A 171 21.00 -10.23 13.08
N LYS A 172 22.14 -9.67 13.43
CA LYS A 172 23.38 -10.46 13.59
C LYS A 172 23.29 -11.48 14.73
N GLU A 173 22.62 -11.14 15.84
CA GLU A 173 22.36 -12.04 16.97
C GLU A 173 21.48 -13.24 16.57
N LEU A 174 20.54 -13.05 15.63
CA LEU A 174 19.70 -14.15 15.12
C LEU A 174 20.48 -15.15 14.25
N GLY A 175 21.55 -14.72 13.58
CA GLY A 175 22.41 -15.58 12.76
C GLY A 175 21.78 -16.16 11.49
N THR A 176 20.48 -15.99 11.29
CA THR A 176 19.71 -16.53 10.14
C THR A 176 19.33 -15.46 9.12
N VAL A 177 19.64 -14.20 9.40
CA VAL A 177 19.26 -13.05 8.59
C VAL A 177 20.38 -12.72 7.61
N GLU A 178 20.06 -12.72 6.34
CA GLU A 178 20.94 -12.23 5.27
C GLU A 178 21.07 -10.70 5.39
N VAL A 179 22.27 -10.17 5.55
CA VAL A 179 22.50 -8.73 5.67
C VAL A 179 23.08 -8.22 4.36
N LEU A 180 22.38 -7.30 3.73
CA LEU A 180 22.78 -6.66 2.48
C LEU A 180 23.06 -5.17 2.71
N THR A 181 24.05 -4.63 2.05
CA THR A 181 24.24 -3.19 1.88
C THR A 181 23.19 -2.62 0.93
N GLU A 182 23.04 -1.29 0.89
CA GLU A 182 22.17 -0.64 -0.09
C GLU A 182 22.58 -1.01 -1.53
N GLN A 183 23.89 -1.07 -1.83
CA GLN A 183 24.39 -1.42 -3.16
C GLN A 183 24.05 -2.87 -3.54
N GLU A 184 24.30 -3.82 -2.63
CA GLU A 184 23.96 -5.23 -2.87
C GLU A 184 22.45 -5.43 -3.12
N PHE A 185 21.62 -4.65 -2.40
CA PHE A 185 20.17 -4.66 -2.66
C PHE A 185 19.82 -4.09 -4.05
N LEU A 186 20.49 -3.01 -4.47
CA LEU A 186 20.28 -2.43 -5.79
C LEU A 186 20.72 -3.38 -6.91
N ASP A 187 21.80 -4.12 -6.68
CA ASP A 187 22.31 -5.11 -7.65
C ASP A 187 21.36 -6.33 -7.81
N LEU A 188 20.42 -6.50 -6.87
CA LEU A 188 19.37 -7.53 -6.93
C LEU A 188 18.10 -7.06 -7.66
N LEU A 189 17.94 -5.75 -7.97
CA LEU A 189 16.74 -5.21 -8.60
C LEU A 189 16.78 -5.33 -10.12
#